data_5b1fe6ccc3340033846e1ce7aeac2c43
#
_entry.id   5b1fe6ccc3340033846e1ce7aeac2c43
#
_cell.length_a   1.000
_cell.length_b   1.000
_cell.length_c   1.000
_cell.angle_alpha   90.00
_cell.angle_beta   90.00
_cell.angle_gamma   90.00
#
_symmetry.space_group_name_H-M   'P 1'
#
loop_
_entity.id
_entity.type
_entity.pdbx_description
1 polymer ?
#
loop_
_entity_poly.entity_id
_entity_poly.type
_entity_poly.pdbx_seq_one_letter_code
_entity_poly.pdbx_strand_id
1 'polypeptide(L)'
;MKAFNAVLILILVLAIFFIIVSCNMQEQGNVSPTPPPPNEQNISPTPDNAQLSEPTQISEPTASPEPTNLPQSPTQVPDKDSKPIDYSIVQPNESGDIPIVMFHNFIENLDDTTDNFYTTSFTEFEVLLETLYEEGYRLISMRDFIDHNISVPAGKKPMVFSFDDGSPGQFNLIEQGGKLVVNPKSAVGAILKFNEKHPDFGMKGIFYLNMDLENKTFEGEGTLKERLDILLSYGFEIGNHSWGHFDFSTATNKQQINEKLGKNEKSLGETMDGVEFYSFALPFGNRPPESLRDAMVNGSFEGVKYNNQTIMAVGAQPSMPSTAVNYNPAYVGRIRAQGKLQEDFDLTYWIPKMTKARMYISDGDASTVVVPEAMATKIDAGKLNGKKLIKY
;
A
#
# COMPACT_ATOMS: atom_id res chain seq x y z
N MET A 1 12.84 -52.11 17.50
CA MET A 1 12.14 -50.88 17.12
C MET A 1 13.07 -49.75 16.68
N LYS A 2 14.22 -49.46 17.30
CA LYS A 2 15.10 -48.35 16.88
C LYS A 2 15.82 -48.57 15.54
N ALA A 3 16.14 -49.79 15.13
CA ALA A 3 16.77 -50.10 13.85
C ALA A 3 15.80 -50.01 12.66
N PHE A 4 14.51 -50.26 12.86
CA PHE A 4 13.51 -50.23 11.81
C PHE A 4 13.19 -48.79 11.37
N ASN A 5 13.19 -47.84 12.33
CA ASN A 5 12.95 -46.42 12.03
C ASN A 5 14.12 -45.77 11.26
N ALA A 6 15.36 -46.20 11.52
CA ALA A 6 16.53 -45.67 10.82
C ALA A 6 16.56 -46.04 9.31
N VAL A 7 16.12 -47.28 9.00
CA VAL A 7 16.05 -47.77 7.60
C VAL A 7 14.92 -47.06 6.83
N LEU A 8 13.79 -46.79 7.50
CA LEU A 8 12.65 -46.08 6.86
C LEU A 8 13.00 -44.62 6.50
N ILE A 9 13.73 -43.92 7.39
CA ILE A 9 14.20 -42.56 7.17
C ILE A 9 15.22 -42.50 6.03
N LEU A 10 16.12 -43.50 5.93
CA LEU A 10 17.11 -43.54 4.85
C LEU A 10 16.48 -43.80 3.48
N ILE A 11 15.43 -44.62 3.40
CA ILE A 11 14.69 -44.86 2.15
C ILE A 11 13.90 -43.62 1.75
N LEU A 12 13.34 -42.85 2.68
CA LEU A 12 12.61 -41.60 2.39
C LEU A 12 13.55 -40.52 1.85
N VAL A 13 14.76 -40.37 2.41
CA VAL A 13 15.77 -39.41 1.95
C VAL A 13 16.28 -39.75 0.55
N LEU A 14 16.49 -41.03 0.25
CA LEU A 14 16.90 -41.50 -1.08
C LEU A 14 15.80 -41.30 -2.15
N ALA A 15 14.52 -41.44 -1.79
CA ALA A 15 13.39 -41.21 -2.68
C ALA A 15 13.26 -39.72 -3.05
N ILE A 16 13.49 -38.79 -2.09
CA ILE A 16 13.49 -37.34 -2.32
C ILE A 16 14.67 -36.94 -3.23
N PHE A 17 15.84 -37.54 -3.07
CA PHE A 17 17.00 -37.25 -3.91
C PHE A 17 16.80 -37.71 -5.37
N PHE A 18 16.09 -38.82 -5.59
CA PHE A 18 15.77 -39.31 -6.95
C PHE A 18 14.74 -38.43 -7.67
N ILE A 19 13.78 -37.85 -6.94
CA ILE A 19 12.79 -36.91 -7.51
C ILE A 19 13.45 -35.60 -7.94
N ILE A 20 14.40 -35.08 -7.17
CA ILE A 20 15.12 -33.83 -7.50
C ILE A 20 16.05 -34.02 -8.72
N VAL A 21 16.67 -35.18 -8.87
CA VAL A 21 17.54 -35.46 -10.02
C VAL A 21 16.75 -35.71 -11.32
N SER A 22 15.51 -36.26 -11.23
CA SER A 22 14.68 -36.52 -12.42
C SER A 22 14.04 -35.23 -12.98
N CYS A 23 13.84 -34.14 -12.20
CA CYS A 23 13.33 -32.88 -12.69
C CYS A 23 14.36 -32.02 -13.44
N ASN A 24 15.67 -32.30 -13.34
CA ASN A 24 16.72 -31.51 -13.97
C ASN A 24 17.22 -32.02 -15.36
N MET A 25 16.57 -33.01 -15.97
CA MET A 25 17.02 -33.60 -17.24
C MET A 25 16.03 -33.47 -18.40
N GLN A 26 15.12 -32.51 -18.38
CA GLN A 26 14.17 -32.36 -19.49
C GLN A 26 13.86 -30.89 -19.85
N GLU A 27 14.90 -30.16 -20.31
CA GLU A 27 14.74 -28.97 -21.17
C GLU A 27 16.01 -28.66 -21.95
N GLN A 28 16.20 -29.39 -23.05
CA GLN A 28 17.00 -28.95 -24.20
C GLN A 28 16.30 -29.39 -25.47
N GLY A 29 15.70 -28.45 -26.20
CA GLY A 29 15.18 -28.74 -27.53
C GLY A 29 14.32 -27.68 -28.16
N ASN A 30 14.90 -26.94 -29.07
CA ASN A 30 14.32 -26.18 -30.18
C ASN A 30 14.14 -24.66 -30.02
N VAL A 31 15.20 -23.98 -30.45
CA VAL A 31 15.13 -22.57 -30.87
C VAL A 31 14.89 -22.57 -32.39
N SER A 32 13.75 -22.05 -32.84
CA SER A 32 13.50 -21.69 -34.23
C SER A 32 13.97 -20.26 -34.49
N PRO A 33 14.56 -19.96 -35.64
CA PRO A 33 15.12 -18.61 -35.89
C PRO A 33 14.05 -17.61 -36.30
N THR A 34 14.18 -16.40 -35.72
CA THR A 34 13.39 -15.21 -36.02
C THR A 34 13.72 -14.64 -37.38
N PRO A 35 12.76 -14.20 -38.22
CA PRO A 35 13.04 -13.53 -39.48
C PRO A 35 13.51 -12.08 -39.29
N PRO A 36 14.31 -11.51 -40.21
CA PRO A 36 14.84 -10.15 -40.11
C PRO A 36 13.79 -9.08 -40.43
N PRO A 37 13.98 -7.83 -39.93
CA PRO A 37 13.04 -6.73 -40.15
C PRO A 37 13.09 -6.18 -41.57
N PRO A 38 12.01 -5.59 -42.12
CA PRO A 38 11.98 -5.03 -43.44
C PRO A 38 12.66 -3.67 -43.53
N ASN A 39 13.30 -3.47 -44.69
CA ASN A 39 14.08 -2.33 -45.12
C ASN A 39 13.31 -1.00 -45.10
N GLU A 40 13.94 0.03 -44.60
CA GLU A 40 13.54 1.47 -44.77
C GLU A 40 13.78 1.88 -46.25
N GLN A 41 12.74 2.37 -46.90
CA GLN A 41 12.87 3.13 -48.12
C GLN A 41 12.68 4.62 -47.87
N ASN A 42 13.75 5.35 -48.17
CA ASN A 42 13.86 6.80 -48.32
C ASN A 42 12.78 7.40 -49.21
N ILE A 43 12.05 8.40 -48.76
CA ILE A 43 11.37 9.36 -49.64
C ILE A 43 11.69 10.79 -49.15
N SER A 44 12.37 11.51 -50.02
CA SER A 44 12.75 12.95 -49.89
C SER A 44 11.56 13.87 -50.15
N PRO A 45 11.51 15.06 -49.54
CA PRO A 45 10.37 15.98 -49.69
C PRO A 45 10.54 16.93 -50.86
N THR A 46 9.43 17.25 -51.52
CA THR A 46 9.31 18.38 -52.45
C THR A 46 8.36 19.44 -51.83
N PRO A 47 8.66 20.72 -51.93
CA PRO A 47 7.86 21.76 -51.28
C PRO A 47 6.80 22.33 -52.23
N ASP A 48 5.61 22.66 -51.73
CA ASP A 48 4.75 23.61 -52.41
C ASP A 48 3.89 24.44 -51.46
N ASN A 49 4.19 25.69 -51.56
CA ASN A 49 3.42 26.93 -51.61
C ASN A 49 2.34 27.27 -50.56
N ALA A 50 2.61 28.37 -49.95
CA ALA A 50 1.80 29.12 -49.01
C ALA A 50 0.51 29.68 -49.60
N GLN A 51 -0.53 29.65 -48.77
CA GLN A 51 -1.60 30.65 -48.85
C GLN A 51 -2.06 31.06 -47.46
N LEU A 52 -1.87 32.33 -47.12
CA LEU A 52 -2.37 33.01 -45.91
C LEU A 52 -3.90 33.03 -45.95
N SER A 53 -4.55 32.66 -44.89
CA SER A 53 -5.90 33.05 -44.57
C SER A 53 -5.98 33.63 -43.14
N GLU A 54 -6.74 34.71 -43.02
CA GLU A 54 -6.89 35.61 -41.88
C GLU A 54 -7.34 34.92 -40.56
N PRO A 55 -7.10 35.57 -39.39
CA PRO A 55 -7.36 34.97 -38.07
C PRO A 55 -8.86 34.99 -37.71
N THR A 56 -9.40 33.82 -37.46
CA THR A 56 -10.73 33.63 -36.86
C THR A 56 -10.65 33.91 -35.36
N GLN A 57 -11.59 34.69 -34.85
CA GLN A 57 -11.73 35.09 -33.45
C GLN A 57 -11.69 33.87 -32.50
N ILE A 58 -10.86 34.02 -31.45
CA ILE A 58 -10.76 33.13 -30.32
C ILE A 58 -12.01 33.35 -29.45
N SER A 59 -12.85 32.33 -29.33
CA SER A 59 -13.92 32.28 -28.33
C SER A 59 -13.28 32.10 -26.95
N GLU A 60 -13.74 32.90 -25.98
CA GLU A 60 -13.33 32.80 -24.57
C GLU A 60 -13.52 31.39 -24.04
N PRO A 61 -12.60 30.88 -23.18
CA PRO A 61 -12.80 29.56 -22.56
C PRO A 61 -13.96 29.63 -21.59
N THR A 62 -14.94 28.75 -21.81
CA THR A 62 -16.05 28.50 -20.91
C THR A 62 -15.51 28.07 -19.55
N ALA A 63 -15.99 28.75 -18.50
CA ALA A 63 -15.59 28.50 -17.11
C ALA A 63 -15.65 27.00 -16.75
N SER A 64 -14.54 26.50 -16.19
CA SER A 64 -14.46 25.18 -15.56
C SER A 64 -15.56 25.04 -14.51
N PRO A 65 -16.27 23.91 -14.42
CA PRO A 65 -17.26 23.72 -13.38
C PRO A 65 -16.59 23.77 -12.00
N GLU A 66 -17.17 24.54 -11.11
CA GLU A 66 -16.81 24.67 -9.70
C GLU A 66 -16.75 23.27 -9.05
N PRO A 67 -15.69 22.94 -8.29
CA PRO A 67 -15.57 21.61 -7.65
C PRO A 67 -16.74 21.46 -6.65
N THR A 68 -17.53 20.43 -6.86
CA THR A 68 -18.57 19.99 -5.93
C THR A 68 -17.90 19.77 -4.56
N ASN A 69 -18.42 20.43 -3.51
CA ASN A 69 -17.95 20.26 -2.13
C ASN A 69 -17.94 18.77 -1.76
N LEU A 70 -16.77 18.17 -1.79
CA LEU A 70 -16.53 16.83 -1.27
C LEU A 70 -16.59 16.90 0.27
N PRO A 71 -17.16 15.91 0.94
CA PRO A 71 -17.15 15.87 2.40
C PRO A 71 -15.69 15.76 2.88
N GLN A 72 -15.15 16.86 3.37
CA GLN A 72 -13.90 16.82 4.11
C GLN A 72 -14.11 15.98 5.35
N SER A 73 -13.30 14.93 5.52
CA SER A 73 -13.24 14.19 6.78
C SER A 73 -13.06 15.19 7.92
N PRO A 74 -13.91 15.18 8.97
CA PRO A 74 -13.78 16.13 10.05
C PRO A 74 -12.41 15.92 10.71
N THR A 75 -11.50 16.85 10.50
CA THR A 75 -10.34 17.00 11.36
C THR A 75 -10.91 17.32 12.74
N GLN A 76 -10.93 16.34 13.63
CA GLN A 76 -11.34 16.59 15.02
C GLN A 76 -10.30 17.50 15.65
N VAL A 77 -10.61 18.80 15.65
CA VAL A 77 -9.92 19.75 16.52
C VAL A 77 -10.26 19.32 17.95
N PRO A 78 -9.27 19.10 18.84
CA PRO A 78 -9.56 18.75 20.22
C PRO A 78 -10.52 19.81 20.81
N ASP A 79 -11.67 19.35 21.27
CA ASP A 79 -12.62 20.21 21.98
C ASP A 79 -11.94 20.69 23.26
N LYS A 80 -11.71 21.99 23.38
CA LYS A 80 -11.05 22.61 24.56
C LYS A 80 -11.80 22.40 25.86
N ASP A 81 -13.04 21.91 25.79
CA ASP A 81 -13.90 21.63 26.95
C ASP A 81 -13.98 20.13 27.29
N SER A 82 -13.17 19.25 26.63
CA SER A 82 -13.15 17.84 26.95
C SER A 82 -12.61 17.60 28.35
N LYS A 83 -13.37 16.85 29.17
CA LYS A 83 -12.91 16.43 30.49
C LYS A 83 -11.59 15.67 30.38
N PRO A 84 -10.65 15.84 31.32
CA PRO A 84 -9.41 15.07 31.35
C PRO A 84 -9.72 13.57 31.22
N ILE A 85 -9.00 12.91 30.35
CA ILE A 85 -9.17 11.47 30.13
C ILE A 85 -8.71 10.72 31.37
N ASP A 86 -9.58 9.85 31.88
CA ASP A 86 -9.24 8.95 32.97
C ASP A 86 -8.46 7.74 32.47
N TYR A 87 -7.15 7.75 32.62
CA TYR A 87 -6.27 6.68 32.17
C TYR A 87 -6.53 5.36 32.90
N SER A 88 -7.14 5.37 34.08
CA SER A 88 -7.52 4.12 34.77
C SER A 88 -8.66 3.39 34.04
N ILE A 89 -9.48 4.11 33.28
CA ILE A 89 -10.60 3.58 32.49
C ILE A 89 -10.16 3.26 31.07
N VAL A 90 -9.57 4.25 30.38
CA VAL A 90 -9.16 4.12 28.96
C VAL A 90 -7.98 3.17 28.79
N GLN A 91 -7.04 3.19 29.72
CA GLN A 91 -5.80 2.39 29.72
C GLN A 91 -5.02 2.52 28.40
N PRO A 92 -4.66 3.75 27.99
CA PRO A 92 -3.95 3.97 26.73
C PRO A 92 -2.59 3.28 26.75
N ASN A 93 -2.19 2.72 25.58
CA ASN A 93 -0.89 2.09 25.39
C ASN A 93 -0.33 2.46 24.03
N GLU A 94 0.23 3.65 23.91
CA GLU A 94 0.73 4.17 22.64
C GLU A 94 2.14 3.66 22.26
N SER A 95 2.64 2.69 23.04
CA SER A 95 3.81 1.88 22.69
C SER A 95 3.46 0.53 22.03
N GLY A 96 2.19 0.24 21.86
CA GLY A 96 1.71 -1.03 21.32
C GLY A 96 1.81 -1.10 19.80
N ASP A 97 1.60 -2.30 19.28
CA ASP A 97 1.65 -2.57 17.84
C ASP A 97 0.44 -1.98 17.10
N ILE A 98 0.69 -1.50 15.87
CA ILE A 98 -0.30 -0.99 14.93
C ILE A 98 -0.35 -1.93 13.73
N PRO A 99 -1.50 -2.56 13.42
CA PRO A 99 -1.64 -3.36 12.21
C PRO A 99 -1.59 -2.48 10.96
N ILE A 100 -0.71 -2.84 10.01
CA ILE A 100 -0.71 -2.33 8.65
C ILE A 100 -1.13 -3.50 7.76
N VAL A 101 -2.37 -3.47 7.27
CA VAL A 101 -2.96 -4.58 6.52
C VAL A 101 -2.65 -4.43 5.05
N MET A 102 -2.15 -5.50 4.43
CA MET A 102 -1.78 -5.56 3.03
C MET A 102 -2.83 -6.32 2.23
N PHE A 103 -3.49 -5.62 1.32
CA PHE A 103 -4.44 -6.16 0.34
C PHE A 103 -3.84 -6.17 -1.06
N HIS A 104 -4.32 -7.07 -1.94
CA HIS A 104 -3.95 -7.10 -3.36
C HIS A 104 -5.20 -7.12 -4.23
N ASN A 105 -5.77 -8.29 -4.52
CA ASN A 105 -6.89 -8.41 -5.42
C ASN A 105 -8.24 -8.43 -4.70
N PHE A 106 -9.25 -7.85 -5.35
CA PHE A 106 -10.64 -7.92 -4.92
C PHE A 106 -11.52 -8.40 -6.07
N ILE A 107 -12.40 -9.37 -5.80
CA ILE A 107 -13.30 -9.96 -6.78
C ILE A 107 -14.67 -10.25 -6.15
N GLU A 108 -15.66 -10.53 -6.98
CA GLU A 108 -17.02 -10.86 -6.52
C GLU A 108 -17.07 -12.25 -5.88
N ASN A 109 -16.47 -13.26 -6.52
CA ASN A 109 -16.55 -14.64 -6.06
C ASN A 109 -15.15 -15.29 -6.04
N LEU A 110 -14.74 -15.81 -4.90
CA LEU A 110 -13.44 -16.49 -4.73
C LEU A 110 -13.31 -17.78 -5.54
N ASP A 111 -14.41 -18.36 -6.03
CA ASP A 111 -14.33 -19.52 -6.93
C ASP A 111 -13.80 -19.18 -8.32
N ASP A 112 -13.78 -17.89 -8.69
CA ASP A 112 -13.28 -17.42 -9.98
C ASP A 112 -11.75 -17.23 -10.00
N THR A 113 -11.06 -17.46 -8.88
CA THR A 113 -9.59 -17.35 -8.79
C THR A 113 -8.93 -18.65 -8.37
N THR A 114 -7.71 -18.86 -8.87
CA THR A 114 -6.77 -19.89 -8.39
C THR A 114 -5.81 -19.36 -7.32
N ASP A 115 -5.80 -18.05 -7.08
CA ASP A 115 -5.03 -17.45 -6.00
C ASP A 115 -5.69 -17.75 -4.66
N ASN A 116 -4.92 -18.32 -3.75
CA ASN A 116 -5.39 -18.75 -2.43
C ASN A 116 -5.08 -17.73 -1.32
N PHE A 117 -4.20 -16.74 -1.57
CA PHE A 117 -3.57 -15.98 -0.49
C PHE A 117 -3.73 -14.46 -0.59
N TYR A 118 -3.90 -13.92 -1.79
CA TYR A 118 -3.84 -12.48 -2.03
C TYR A 118 -5.15 -11.89 -2.60
N THR A 119 -6.18 -12.72 -2.73
CA THR A 119 -7.48 -12.29 -3.25
C THR A 119 -8.55 -12.36 -2.17
N THR A 120 -9.24 -11.25 -1.94
CA THR A 120 -10.35 -11.08 -0.99
C THR A 120 -11.64 -10.88 -1.79
N SER A 121 -12.78 -11.46 -1.39
CA SER A 121 -14.06 -11.11 -2.00
C SER A 121 -14.60 -9.81 -1.42
N PHE A 122 -15.41 -9.08 -2.21
CA PHE A 122 -16.07 -7.86 -1.72
C PHE A 122 -16.94 -8.15 -0.49
N THR A 123 -17.62 -9.29 -0.47
CA THR A 123 -18.46 -9.69 0.68
C THR A 123 -17.64 -9.92 1.93
N GLU A 124 -16.49 -10.62 1.84
CA GLU A 124 -15.59 -10.80 2.99
C GLU A 124 -15.00 -9.49 3.46
N PHE A 125 -14.70 -8.58 2.54
CA PHE A 125 -14.18 -7.25 2.88
C PHE A 125 -15.23 -6.41 3.61
N GLU A 126 -16.50 -6.41 3.18
CA GLU A 126 -17.59 -5.73 3.89
C GLU A 126 -17.75 -6.28 5.32
N VAL A 127 -17.70 -7.60 5.50
CA VAL A 127 -17.74 -8.25 6.83
C VAL A 127 -16.51 -7.87 7.68
N LEU A 128 -15.35 -7.78 7.05
CA LEU A 128 -14.11 -7.38 7.72
C LEU A 128 -14.20 -5.94 8.25
N LEU A 129 -14.76 -5.01 7.46
CA LEU A 129 -14.92 -3.61 7.87
C LEU A 129 -15.80 -3.52 9.14
N GLU A 130 -16.95 -4.22 9.19
CA GLU A 130 -17.82 -4.28 10.38
C GLU A 130 -17.06 -4.87 11.57
N THR A 131 -16.39 -6.01 11.39
CA THR A 131 -15.61 -6.67 12.45
C THR A 131 -14.55 -5.73 13.04
N LEU A 132 -13.78 -5.06 12.19
CA LEU A 132 -12.74 -4.15 12.65
C LEU A 132 -13.30 -2.93 13.38
N TYR A 133 -14.43 -2.41 12.92
CA TYR A 133 -15.11 -1.29 13.58
C TYR A 133 -15.62 -1.69 14.98
N GLU A 134 -16.27 -2.84 15.10
CA GLU A 134 -16.78 -3.39 16.37
C GLU A 134 -15.62 -3.68 17.34
N GLU A 135 -14.52 -4.23 16.85
CA GLU A 135 -13.28 -4.43 17.60
C GLU A 135 -12.59 -3.12 18.02
N GLY A 136 -13.12 -1.97 17.57
CA GLY A 136 -12.65 -0.64 17.95
C GLY A 136 -11.48 -0.11 17.12
N TYR A 137 -11.17 -0.70 15.98
CA TYR A 137 -10.18 -0.13 15.06
C TYR A 137 -10.72 1.11 14.33
N ARG A 138 -9.79 2.03 14.00
CA ARG A 138 -10.04 3.23 13.19
C ARG A 138 -8.91 3.39 12.19
N LEU A 139 -9.24 3.74 10.97
CA LEU A 139 -8.25 3.92 9.93
C LEU A 139 -7.48 5.22 10.13
N ILE A 140 -6.17 5.13 10.02
CA ILE A 140 -5.25 6.26 9.91
C ILE A 140 -4.53 6.20 8.56
N SER A 141 -4.02 7.32 8.08
CA SER A 141 -3.19 7.37 6.89
C SER A 141 -1.77 6.80 7.16
N MET A 142 -1.05 6.44 6.11
CA MET A 142 0.35 6.08 6.25
C MET A 142 1.18 7.29 6.70
N ARG A 143 0.80 8.49 6.28
CA ARG A 143 1.43 9.74 6.74
C ARG A 143 1.25 9.92 8.23
N ASP A 144 0.02 9.74 8.76
CA ASP A 144 -0.25 9.81 10.21
C ASP A 144 0.57 8.79 10.99
N PHE A 145 0.76 7.57 10.43
CA PHE A 145 1.61 6.54 11.02
C PHE A 145 3.08 6.96 11.05
N ILE A 146 3.63 7.47 9.94
CA ILE A 146 5.04 7.89 9.82
C ILE A 146 5.33 9.06 10.77
N ASP A 147 4.48 10.08 10.75
CA ASP A 147 4.65 11.32 11.54
C ASP A 147 4.19 11.14 12.99
N HIS A 148 3.68 9.95 13.33
CA HIS A 148 3.04 9.67 14.62
C HIS A 148 1.89 10.65 14.94
N ASN A 149 1.17 11.11 13.93
CA ASN A 149 0.04 12.04 14.11
C ASN A 149 -1.27 11.25 14.25
N ILE A 150 -1.35 10.41 15.29
CA ILE A 150 -2.44 9.46 15.50
C ILE A 150 -3.54 10.13 16.31
N SER A 151 -4.63 10.52 15.65
CA SER A 151 -5.77 11.22 16.27
C SER A 151 -7.05 10.37 16.25
N VAL A 152 -6.95 9.07 16.56
CA VAL A 152 -8.13 8.22 16.76
C VAL A 152 -8.72 8.47 18.15
N PRO A 153 -10.04 8.33 18.35
CA PRO A 153 -10.66 8.61 19.65
C PRO A 153 -10.07 7.78 20.80
N ALA A 154 -10.12 8.32 22.01
CA ALA A 154 -9.61 7.66 23.21
C ALA A 154 -10.18 6.24 23.37
N GLY A 155 -9.32 5.28 23.64
CA GLY A 155 -9.65 3.86 23.76
C GLY A 155 -9.81 3.12 22.44
N LYS A 156 -9.69 3.81 21.30
CA LYS A 156 -9.70 3.18 19.97
C LYS A 156 -8.29 2.81 19.52
N LYS A 157 -8.22 1.96 18.50
CA LYS A 157 -7.01 1.33 17.97
C LYS A 157 -6.75 1.81 16.56
N PRO A 158 -5.60 2.43 16.23
CA PRO A 158 -5.27 2.78 14.85
C PRO A 158 -4.98 1.54 14.00
N MET A 159 -5.29 1.62 12.72
CA MET A 159 -4.95 0.63 11.69
C MET A 159 -4.69 1.34 10.36
N VAL A 160 -3.73 0.83 9.59
CA VAL A 160 -3.48 1.32 8.23
C VAL A 160 -3.92 0.25 7.23
N PHE A 161 -4.67 0.64 6.20
CA PHE A 161 -4.89 -0.18 5.03
C PHE A 161 -3.86 0.15 3.95
N SER A 162 -3.23 -0.86 3.40
CA SER A 162 -2.32 -0.75 2.26
C SER A 162 -2.74 -1.70 1.15
N PHE A 163 -2.67 -1.24 -0.10
CA PHE A 163 -3.12 -1.96 -1.28
C PHE A 163 -1.97 -2.00 -2.28
N ASP A 164 -1.53 -3.19 -2.69
CA ASP A 164 -0.43 -3.35 -3.64
C ASP A 164 -0.97 -3.59 -5.05
N ASP A 165 -0.21 -3.22 -6.09
CA ASP A 165 -0.40 -3.45 -7.53
C ASP A 165 -1.37 -2.51 -8.27
N GLY A 166 -2.28 -1.82 -7.62
CA GLY A 166 -3.24 -0.94 -8.30
C GLY A 166 -4.26 -1.69 -9.16
N SER A 167 -4.76 -2.84 -8.68
CA SER A 167 -5.74 -3.64 -9.40
C SER A 167 -7.11 -2.95 -9.49
N PRO A 168 -7.93 -3.23 -10.53
CA PRO A 168 -9.24 -2.60 -10.70
C PRO A 168 -10.23 -2.94 -9.57
N GLY A 169 -10.07 -4.09 -8.91
CA GLY A 169 -10.90 -4.44 -7.75
C GLY A 169 -10.61 -3.58 -6.51
N GLN A 170 -9.43 -2.99 -6.40
CA GLN A 170 -9.11 -2.06 -5.33
C GLN A 170 -9.81 -0.73 -5.50
N PHE A 171 -9.72 -0.17 -6.71
CA PHE A 171 -10.31 1.09 -7.10
C PHE A 171 -10.45 1.14 -8.63
N ASN A 172 -11.56 1.64 -9.11
CA ASN A 172 -11.75 2.04 -10.50
C ASN A 172 -12.93 3.01 -10.61
N LEU A 173 -13.08 3.63 -11.76
CA LEU A 173 -14.21 4.51 -12.06
C LEU A 173 -15.15 3.84 -13.07
N ILE A 174 -16.42 4.19 -12.94
CA ILE A 174 -17.48 3.89 -13.91
C ILE A 174 -18.18 5.18 -14.34
N GLU A 175 -18.80 5.16 -15.51
CA GLU A 175 -19.67 6.25 -15.94
C GLU A 175 -21.10 6.06 -15.40
N GLN A 176 -21.60 7.07 -14.69
CA GLN A 176 -22.96 7.09 -14.21
C GLN A 176 -23.57 8.48 -14.43
N GLY A 177 -24.60 8.55 -15.26
CA GLY A 177 -25.28 9.82 -15.55
C GLY A 177 -24.37 10.88 -16.22
N GLY A 178 -23.42 10.47 -17.05
CA GLY A 178 -22.47 11.35 -17.73
C GLY A 178 -21.35 11.87 -16.83
N LYS A 179 -21.12 11.24 -15.67
CA LYS A 179 -20.03 11.58 -14.73
C LYS A 179 -19.23 10.35 -14.36
N LEU A 180 -17.94 10.56 -14.13
CA LEU A 180 -17.07 9.54 -13.55
C LEU A 180 -17.35 9.46 -12.05
N VAL A 181 -17.66 8.26 -11.57
CA VAL A 181 -17.88 7.97 -10.13
C VAL A 181 -17.09 6.73 -9.72
N VAL A 182 -16.78 6.64 -8.42
CA VAL A 182 -16.14 5.45 -7.87
C VAL A 182 -17.06 4.23 -8.08
N ASN A 183 -16.51 3.16 -8.62
CA ASN A 183 -17.26 1.91 -8.76
C ASN A 183 -17.63 1.38 -7.36
N PRO A 184 -18.93 1.22 -7.05
CA PRO A 184 -19.36 0.67 -5.77
C PRO A 184 -18.89 -0.78 -5.56
N LYS A 185 -18.55 -1.50 -6.62
CA LYS A 185 -17.89 -2.82 -6.61
C LYS A 185 -16.39 -2.65 -6.73
N SER A 186 -15.80 -1.99 -5.75
CA SER A 186 -14.37 -1.87 -5.50
C SER A 186 -14.12 -1.73 -4.00
N ALA A 187 -12.89 -1.99 -3.54
CA ALA A 187 -12.55 -1.83 -2.13
C ALA A 187 -12.79 -0.39 -1.64
N VAL A 188 -12.42 0.62 -2.47
CA VAL A 188 -12.72 2.03 -2.16
C VAL A 188 -14.23 2.27 -2.10
N GLY A 189 -15.01 1.73 -3.04
CA GLY A 189 -16.47 1.83 -3.03
C GLY A 189 -17.09 1.26 -1.75
N ALA A 190 -16.60 0.10 -1.29
CA ALA A 190 -17.02 -0.50 -0.02
C ALA A 190 -16.66 0.37 1.19
N ILE A 191 -15.43 0.95 1.24
CA ILE A 191 -15.01 1.86 2.31
C ILE A 191 -15.89 3.11 2.33
N LEU A 192 -16.18 3.73 1.17
CA LEU A 192 -17.03 4.91 1.09
C LEU A 192 -18.45 4.62 1.62
N LYS A 193 -19.06 3.54 1.17
CA LYS A 193 -20.38 3.07 1.65
C LYS A 193 -20.36 2.78 3.16
N PHE A 194 -19.29 2.17 3.66
CA PHE A 194 -19.13 1.88 5.08
C PHE A 194 -19.04 3.16 5.92
N ASN A 195 -18.25 4.14 5.43
CA ASN A 195 -18.04 5.41 6.12
C ASN A 195 -19.30 6.28 6.20
N GLU A 196 -20.27 6.11 5.28
CA GLU A 196 -21.59 6.77 5.38
C GLU A 196 -22.32 6.39 6.68
N LYS A 197 -22.16 5.14 7.13
CA LYS A 197 -22.76 4.63 8.37
C LYS A 197 -21.86 4.86 9.60
N HIS A 198 -20.57 4.83 9.40
CA HIS A 198 -19.54 4.87 10.45
C HIS A 198 -18.47 5.93 10.13
N PRO A 199 -18.83 7.24 10.16
CA PRO A 199 -17.92 8.32 9.73
C PRO A 199 -16.65 8.42 10.58
N ASP A 200 -16.65 7.90 11.79
CA ASP A 200 -15.49 7.84 12.69
C ASP A 200 -14.57 6.64 12.43
N PHE A 201 -14.91 5.73 11.48
CA PHE A 201 -14.01 4.66 11.06
C PHE A 201 -12.82 5.20 10.28
N GLY A 202 -13.06 6.22 9.44
CA GLY A 202 -12.07 6.87 8.59
C GLY A 202 -12.08 6.34 7.15
N MET A 203 -11.81 7.26 6.21
CA MET A 203 -11.57 6.96 4.79
C MET A 203 -10.08 7.14 4.51
N LYS A 204 -9.27 6.18 4.88
CA LYS A 204 -7.80 6.25 4.80
C LYS A 204 -7.24 4.95 4.25
N GLY A 205 -6.13 5.05 3.54
CA GLY A 205 -5.38 3.93 3.02
C GLY A 205 -4.34 4.41 2.01
N ILE A 206 -3.32 3.59 1.76
CA ILE A 206 -2.28 3.87 0.79
C ILE A 206 -2.27 2.81 -0.30
N PHE A 207 -2.14 3.23 -1.56
CA PHE A 207 -2.06 2.36 -2.72
C PHE A 207 -0.65 2.40 -3.30
N TYR A 208 0.04 1.26 -3.29
CA TYR A 208 1.37 1.10 -3.86
C TYR A 208 1.25 0.73 -5.33
N LEU A 209 1.73 1.61 -6.20
CA LEU A 209 1.44 1.59 -7.62
C LEU A 209 2.67 1.24 -8.48
N ASN A 210 2.41 0.43 -9.51
CA ASN A 210 3.31 0.17 -10.62
C ASN A 210 2.88 1.05 -11.80
N MET A 211 3.62 2.12 -12.06
CA MET A 211 3.29 3.08 -13.12
C MET A 211 3.61 2.57 -14.53
N ASP A 212 4.25 1.40 -14.66
CA ASP A 212 4.50 0.71 -15.94
C ASP A 212 3.26 0.05 -16.54
N LEU A 213 2.20 -0.09 -15.75
CA LEU A 213 0.90 -0.58 -16.24
C LEU A 213 0.15 0.47 -17.08
N GLU A 214 0.68 1.69 -17.17
CA GLU A 214 0.10 2.81 -17.91
C GLU A 214 -1.38 3.04 -17.53
N ASN A 215 -2.28 3.04 -18.53
CA ASN A 215 -3.70 3.25 -18.26
C ASN A 215 -4.41 2.04 -17.59
N LYS A 216 -3.72 0.92 -17.38
CA LYS A 216 -4.27 -0.26 -16.69
C LYS A 216 -4.22 -0.17 -15.16
N THR A 217 -3.40 0.73 -14.60
CA THR A 217 -3.45 1.02 -13.17
C THR A 217 -4.87 1.49 -12.82
N PHE A 218 -5.56 0.73 -11.94
CA PHE A 218 -6.96 0.95 -11.63
C PHE A 218 -7.88 0.92 -12.88
N GLU A 219 -7.64 -0.03 -13.80
CA GLU A 219 -8.33 -0.13 -15.10
C GLU A 219 -9.85 0.06 -14.94
N GLY A 220 -10.40 1.03 -15.69
CA GLY A 220 -11.79 1.46 -15.64
C GLY A 220 -12.00 2.68 -16.54
N GLU A 221 -13.12 3.38 -16.37
CA GLU A 221 -13.42 4.59 -17.12
C GLU A 221 -12.48 5.75 -16.76
N GLY A 222 -12.35 6.70 -17.67
CA GLY A 222 -11.47 7.87 -17.53
C GLY A 222 -10.00 7.56 -17.80
N THR A 223 -9.18 8.59 -17.70
CA THR A 223 -7.71 8.52 -17.78
C THR A 223 -7.11 8.13 -16.44
N LEU A 224 -5.87 7.65 -16.43
CA LEU A 224 -5.15 7.38 -15.18
C LEU A 224 -5.10 8.63 -14.28
N LYS A 225 -4.88 9.82 -14.87
CA LYS A 225 -4.87 11.08 -14.11
C LYS A 225 -6.21 11.33 -13.40
N GLU A 226 -7.34 11.17 -14.09
CA GLU A 226 -8.67 11.37 -13.49
C GLU A 226 -8.93 10.37 -12.38
N ARG A 227 -8.52 9.10 -12.54
CA ARG A 227 -8.62 8.09 -11.50
C ARG A 227 -7.81 8.46 -10.27
N LEU A 228 -6.55 8.90 -10.44
CA LEU A 228 -5.69 9.32 -9.33
C LEU A 228 -6.21 10.61 -8.68
N ASP A 229 -6.65 11.61 -9.44
CA ASP A 229 -7.24 12.84 -8.90
C ASP A 229 -8.44 12.53 -7.99
N ILE A 230 -9.34 11.65 -8.44
CA ILE A 230 -10.52 11.26 -7.66
C ILE A 230 -10.11 10.48 -6.40
N LEU A 231 -9.19 9.50 -6.52
CA LEU A 231 -8.70 8.73 -5.38
C LEU A 231 -8.10 9.63 -4.29
N LEU A 232 -7.20 10.53 -4.70
CA LEU A 232 -6.53 11.47 -3.79
C LEU A 232 -7.51 12.48 -3.18
N SER A 233 -8.57 12.89 -3.93
CA SER A 233 -9.59 13.81 -3.44
C SER A 233 -10.37 13.26 -2.25
N TYR A 234 -10.51 11.93 -2.14
CA TYR A 234 -11.09 11.27 -0.97
C TYR A 234 -10.14 11.15 0.22
N GLY A 235 -8.87 11.59 0.09
CA GLY A 235 -7.88 11.53 1.13
C GLY A 235 -7.13 10.20 1.26
N PHE A 236 -7.24 9.33 0.23
CA PHE A 236 -6.35 8.19 0.08
C PHE A 236 -4.97 8.64 -0.38
N GLU A 237 -3.98 7.80 -0.18
CA GLU A 237 -2.57 8.07 -0.47
C GLU A 237 -2.04 7.09 -1.52
N ILE A 238 -0.95 7.47 -2.18
CA ILE A 238 -0.24 6.61 -3.13
C ILE A 238 1.21 6.41 -2.71
N GLY A 239 1.77 5.25 -3.02
CA GLY A 239 3.14 4.86 -2.74
C GLY A 239 3.77 4.14 -3.93
N ASN A 240 5.10 4.04 -3.91
CA ASN A 240 5.88 3.38 -4.95
C ASN A 240 5.80 1.86 -4.81
N HIS A 241 5.53 1.13 -5.93
CA HIS A 241 5.63 -0.33 -5.97
C HIS A 241 6.63 -0.81 -7.02
N SER A 242 7.54 0.04 -7.40
CA SER A 242 8.57 -0.11 -8.42
C SER A 242 8.05 -0.22 -9.87
N TRP A 243 8.89 0.14 -10.80
CA TRP A 243 8.67 -0.08 -12.23
C TRP A 243 8.87 -1.57 -12.56
N GLY A 244 7.84 -2.19 -13.15
CA GLY A 244 7.87 -3.58 -13.59
C GLY A 244 7.80 -4.60 -12.45
N HIS A 245 7.24 -4.22 -11.29
CA HIS A 245 7.10 -5.12 -10.13
C HIS A 245 8.40 -5.90 -9.86
N PHE A 246 9.53 -5.17 -9.78
CA PHE A 246 10.87 -5.72 -9.82
C PHE A 246 11.23 -6.51 -8.56
N ASP A 247 11.76 -7.72 -8.71
CA ASP A 247 12.32 -8.48 -7.59
C ASP A 247 13.70 -7.93 -7.17
N PHE A 248 13.71 -7.16 -6.08
CA PHE A 248 14.92 -6.49 -5.59
C PHE A 248 16.02 -7.46 -5.12
N SER A 249 15.72 -8.73 -4.83
CA SER A 249 16.75 -9.73 -4.52
C SER A 249 17.68 -10.01 -5.70
N THR A 250 17.22 -9.73 -6.91
CA THR A 250 18.00 -9.92 -8.15
C THR A 250 18.89 -8.73 -8.49
N ALA A 251 18.78 -7.61 -7.76
CA ALA A 251 19.58 -6.42 -8.01
C ALA A 251 21.06 -6.68 -7.77
N THR A 252 21.90 -6.35 -8.76
CA THR A 252 23.35 -6.53 -8.72
C THR A 252 24.10 -5.24 -8.38
N ASN A 253 23.45 -4.09 -8.48
CA ASN A 253 24.02 -2.77 -8.19
C ASN A 253 22.93 -1.74 -7.86
N LYS A 254 23.32 -0.60 -7.27
CA LYS A 254 22.41 0.49 -6.89
C LYS A 254 21.74 1.17 -8.08
N GLN A 255 22.38 1.16 -9.23
CA GLN A 255 21.81 1.79 -10.44
C GLN A 255 20.54 1.09 -10.90
N GLN A 256 20.46 -0.24 -10.81
CA GLN A 256 19.23 -0.98 -11.10
C GLN A 256 18.10 -0.61 -10.12
N ILE A 257 18.41 -0.46 -8.84
CA ILE A 257 17.43 -0.03 -7.83
C ILE A 257 16.94 1.39 -8.14
N ASN A 258 17.87 2.30 -8.40
CA ASN A 258 17.56 3.69 -8.74
C ASN A 258 16.70 3.78 -10.01
N GLU A 259 16.98 2.95 -11.02
CA GLU A 259 16.17 2.88 -12.23
C GLU A 259 14.73 2.45 -11.90
N LYS A 260 14.55 1.36 -11.15
CA LYS A 260 13.22 0.80 -10.88
C LYS A 260 12.35 1.71 -10.02
N LEU A 261 12.93 2.34 -9.02
CA LEU A 261 12.21 3.29 -8.15
C LEU A 261 12.05 4.66 -8.80
N GLY A 262 13.12 5.21 -9.37
CA GLY A 262 13.10 6.54 -9.97
C GLY A 262 12.35 6.62 -11.29
N LYS A 263 12.30 5.53 -12.09
CA LYS A 263 11.46 5.47 -13.29
C LYS A 263 9.97 5.47 -12.94
N ASN A 264 9.60 4.75 -11.86
CA ASN A 264 8.23 4.75 -11.34
C ASN A 264 7.82 6.15 -10.84
N GLU A 265 8.71 6.82 -10.11
CA GLU A 265 8.55 8.22 -9.66
C GLU A 265 8.41 9.20 -10.83
N LYS A 266 9.27 9.07 -11.85
CA LYS A 266 9.23 9.90 -13.04
C LYS A 266 7.89 9.77 -13.76
N SER A 267 7.39 8.55 -13.94
CA SER A 267 6.10 8.30 -14.60
C SER A 267 4.93 8.86 -13.79
N LEU A 268 4.99 8.83 -12.45
CA LEU A 268 4.01 9.52 -11.63
C LEU A 268 4.04 11.04 -11.87
N GLY A 269 5.21 11.67 -11.83
CA GLY A 269 5.36 13.10 -12.06
C GLY A 269 4.90 13.54 -13.45
N GLU A 270 5.06 12.71 -14.49
CA GLU A 270 4.54 12.93 -15.83
C GLU A 270 3.00 12.83 -15.90
N THR A 271 2.39 12.06 -15.01
CA THR A 271 0.92 11.89 -14.92
C THR A 271 0.29 12.94 -14.02
N MET A 272 0.93 13.23 -12.87
CA MET A 272 0.42 14.03 -11.76
C MET A 272 1.46 15.07 -11.33
N ASP A 273 1.42 16.25 -11.91
CA ASP A 273 2.37 17.33 -11.57
C ASP A 273 2.37 17.66 -10.07
N GLY A 274 3.55 17.70 -9.47
CA GLY A 274 3.74 18.01 -8.04
C GLY A 274 3.34 16.91 -7.06
N VAL A 275 2.99 15.71 -7.53
CA VAL A 275 2.73 14.54 -6.68
C VAL A 275 3.96 13.65 -6.67
N GLU A 276 4.38 13.22 -5.49
CA GLU A 276 5.53 12.35 -5.27
C GLU A 276 5.14 11.16 -4.38
N PHE A 277 5.79 10.02 -4.61
CA PHE A 277 5.74 8.91 -3.67
C PHE A 277 6.64 9.21 -2.46
N TYR A 278 6.20 8.83 -1.28
CA TYR A 278 6.96 9.00 -0.04
C TYR A 278 7.16 7.70 0.75
N SER A 279 6.54 6.63 0.29
CA SER A 279 6.62 5.28 0.86
C SER A 279 6.74 4.26 -0.26
N PHE A 280 7.48 3.18 0.00
CA PHE A 280 7.74 2.12 -0.96
C PHE A 280 7.31 0.76 -0.40
N ALA A 281 6.55 -0.03 -1.15
CA ALA A 281 6.29 -1.43 -0.83
C ALA A 281 7.16 -2.34 -1.69
N LEU A 282 7.83 -3.30 -1.03
CA LEU A 282 8.70 -4.28 -1.69
C LEU A 282 7.88 -5.30 -2.48
N PRO A 283 8.01 -5.38 -3.82
CA PRO A 283 7.50 -6.50 -4.57
C PRO A 283 8.04 -7.83 -4.03
N PHE A 284 7.15 -8.81 -3.86
CA PHE A 284 7.47 -10.14 -3.28
C PHE A 284 8.03 -10.10 -1.85
N GLY A 285 8.20 -8.92 -1.23
CA GLY A 285 8.88 -8.77 0.06
C GLY A 285 10.41 -8.97 0.00
N ASN A 286 10.97 -9.15 -1.16
CA ASN A 286 12.38 -9.47 -1.37
C ASN A 286 13.25 -8.22 -1.33
N ARG A 287 14.30 -8.25 -0.47
CA ARG A 287 15.26 -7.16 -0.35
C ARG A 287 16.54 -7.45 -1.15
N PRO A 288 17.19 -6.39 -1.67
CA PRO A 288 18.50 -6.53 -2.27
C PRO A 288 19.57 -6.90 -1.23
N PRO A 289 20.78 -7.32 -1.68
CA PRO A 289 21.93 -7.46 -0.81
C PRO A 289 22.12 -6.23 0.10
N GLU A 290 22.60 -6.45 1.32
CA GLU A 290 22.68 -5.41 2.35
C GLU A 290 23.42 -4.14 1.89
N SER A 291 24.50 -4.30 1.14
CA SER A 291 25.31 -3.20 0.60
C SER A 291 24.58 -2.31 -0.42
N LEU A 292 23.38 -2.72 -0.88
CA LEU A 292 22.57 -2.00 -1.86
C LEU A 292 21.30 -1.38 -1.24
N ARG A 293 20.95 -1.71 0.02
CA ARG A 293 19.67 -1.36 0.63
C ARG A 293 19.45 0.13 0.82
N ASP A 294 20.50 0.92 1.00
CA ASP A 294 20.39 2.37 1.10
C ASP A 294 19.81 3.01 -0.16
N ALA A 295 20.04 2.41 -1.34
CA ALA A 295 19.42 2.86 -2.58
C ALA A 295 17.90 2.68 -2.62
N MET A 296 17.31 1.84 -1.77
CA MET A 296 15.85 1.75 -1.64
C MET A 296 15.26 2.96 -0.90
N VAL A 297 16.03 3.61 -0.04
CA VAL A 297 15.58 4.75 0.76
C VAL A 297 15.54 6.02 -0.09
N ASN A 298 16.63 6.34 -0.77
CA ASN A 298 16.70 7.52 -1.63
C ASN A 298 17.66 7.28 -2.80
N GLY A 299 17.39 7.98 -3.89
CA GLY A 299 18.19 7.91 -5.09
C GLY A 299 17.66 8.83 -6.18
N SER A 300 18.11 8.59 -7.41
CA SER A 300 17.62 9.33 -8.57
C SER A 300 17.78 8.52 -9.86
N PHE A 301 16.87 8.78 -10.81
CA PHE A 301 16.92 8.26 -12.16
C PHE A 301 16.60 9.39 -13.16
N GLU A 302 17.47 9.61 -14.14
CA GLU A 302 17.33 10.69 -15.16
C GLU A 302 16.99 12.07 -14.56
N GLY A 303 17.60 12.41 -13.42
CA GLY A 303 17.39 13.69 -12.74
C GLY A 303 16.18 13.75 -11.80
N VAL A 304 15.26 12.79 -11.87
CA VAL A 304 14.14 12.67 -10.94
C VAL A 304 14.62 11.98 -9.67
N LYS A 305 14.39 12.60 -8.52
CA LYS A 305 14.74 12.06 -7.21
C LYS A 305 13.56 11.32 -6.61
N TYR A 306 13.83 10.31 -5.77
CA TYR A 306 12.85 9.69 -4.89
C TYR A 306 13.38 9.64 -3.45
N ASN A 307 12.46 9.66 -2.48
CA ASN A 307 12.79 9.57 -1.06
C ASN A 307 11.70 8.77 -0.33
N ASN A 308 11.95 7.47 -0.11
CA ASN A 308 11.04 6.57 0.57
C ASN A 308 11.25 6.68 2.10
N GLN A 309 10.37 7.37 2.79
CA GLN A 309 10.43 7.52 4.25
C GLN A 309 10.16 6.20 4.97
N THR A 310 9.42 5.28 4.32
CA THR A 310 9.22 3.91 4.80
C THR A 310 9.33 2.91 3.66
N ILE A 311 9.87 1.71 4.00
CA ILE A 311 9.94 0.56 3.11
C ILE A 311 9.13 -0.56 3.74
N MET A 312 8.03 -0.93 3.07
CA MET A 312 7.07 -1.89 3.57
C MET A 312 7.49 -3.31 3.19
N ALA A 313 7.53 -4.20 4.18
CA ALA A 313 7.73 -5.62 3.96
C ALA A 313 6.43 -6.32 3.52
N VAL A 314 6.54 -7.51 2.96
CA VAL A 314 5.41 -8.42 2.78
C VAL A 314 5.21 -9.21 4.07
N GLY A 315 4.06 -9.14 4.62
CA GLY A 315 3.40 -9.81 5.73
C GLY A 315 4.24 -10.52 6.76
N ALA A 316 3.77 -10.71 7.90
CA ALA A 316 3.97 -11.71 8.95
C ALA A 316 3.67 -11.14 10.34
N GLN A 317 3.72 -9.82 10.57
CA GLN A 317 3.49 -9.26 11.90
C GLN A 317 3.04 -7.79 11.86
N PRO A 318 2.28 -7.34 12.88
CA PRO A 318 1.96 -5.94 13.07
C PRO A 318 3.24 -5.09 13.20
N SER A 319 3.14 -3.82 12.86
CA SER A 319 4.24 -2.88 13.01
C SER A 319 4.30 -2.27 14.41
N MET A 320 5.50 -1.96 14.87
CA MET A 320 5.70 -1.05 16.00
C MET A 320 5.30 0.38 15.59
N PRO A 321 4.86 1.25 16.53
CA PRO A 321 4.67 2.66 16.24
C PRO A 321 5.98 3.33 15.86
N SER A 322 5.92 4.40 15.07
CA SER A 322 7.13 5.12 14.60
C SER A 322 7.99 5.69 15.73
N THR A 323 7.42 5.89 16.92
CA THR A 323 8.12 6.33 18.14
C THR A 323 8.86 5.22 18.89
N ALA A 324 8.71 3.94 18.48
CA ALA A 324 9.36 2.85 19.20
C ALA A 324 10.88 2.87 19.04
N VAL A 325 11.61 2.44 20.09
CA VAL A 325 13.09 2.33 20.08
C VAL A 325 13.58 1.48 18.90
N ASN A 326 12.93 0.33 18.69
CA ASN A 326 13.33 -0.63 17.65
C ASN A 326 12.62 -0.42 16.30
N TYR A 327 11.88 0.67 16.11
CA TYR A 327 11.26 0.97 14.83
C TYR A 327 12.31 1.24 13.76
N ASN A 328 12.22 0.50 12.67
CA ASN A 328 13.10 0.63 11.51
C ASN A 328 12.28 1.06 10.28
N PRO A 329 12.32 2.32 9.84
CA PRO A 329 11.57 2.77 8.68
C PRO A 329 12.02 2.11 7.36
N ALA A 330 13.25 1.59 7.29
CA ALA A 330 13.74 0.87 6.12
C ALA A 330 13.24 -0.60 6.04
N TYR A 331 12.41 -1.03 6.98
CA TYR A 331 11.79 -2.36 6.96
C TYR A 331 10.59 -2.44 7.91
N VAL A 332 9.45 -1.96 7.47
CA VAL A 332 8.22 -1.88 8.25
C VAL A 332 7.36 -3.11 8.01
N GLY A 333 6.98 -3.81 9.07
CA GLY A 333 6.14 -5.01 9.00
C GLY A 333 4.70 -4.69 8.54
N ARG A 334 4.11 -5.63 7.79
CA ARG A 334 2.68 -5.61 7.43
C ARG A 334 2.04 -6.95 7.78
N ILE A 335 0.72 -6.98 7.81
CA ILE A 335 -0.07 -8.20 7.95
C ILE A 335 -0.81 -8.40 6.63
N ARG A 336 -0.70 -9.59 6.02
CA ARG A 336 -1.50 -9.91 4.84
C ARG A 336 -2.98 -10.02 5.23
N ALA A 337 -3.86 -9.43 4.44
CA ALA A 337 -5.30 -9.72 4.53
C ALA A 337 -5.53 -11.22 4.25
N GLN A 338 -6.62 -11.75 4.80
CA GLN A 338 -6.96 -13.14 4.53
C GLN A 338 -7.35 -13.31 3.06
N GLY A 339 -6.81 -14.34 2.41
CA GLY A 339 -7.26 -14.85 1.12
C GLY A 339 -8.27 -15.99 1.28
N LYS A 340 -8.49 -16.76 0.19
CA LYS A 340 -9.38 -17.94 0.14
C LYS A 340 -9.03 -19.00 1.19
N LEU A 341 -7.74 -19.21 1.46
CA LEU A 341 -7.27 -20.08 2.52
C LEU A 341 -6.84 -19.26 3.74
N GLN A 342 -7.20 -19.75 4.91
CA GLN A 342 -6.70 -19.20 6.17
C GLN A 342 -5.29 -19.73 6.44
N GLU A 343 -4.38 -18.83 6.75
CA GLU A 343 -3.02 -19.17 7.12
C GLU A 343 -2.59 -18.49 8.42
N ASP A 344 -1.59 -19.07 9.06
CA ASP A 344 -0.92 -18.43 10.17
C ASP A 344 -0.29 -17.11 9.73
N PHE A 345 -0.34 -16.11 10.61
CA PHE A 345 0.19 -14.75 10.41
C PHE A 345 -0.62 -13.83 9.48
N ASP A 346 -1.78 -14.27 8.97
CA ASP A 346 -2.74 -13.40 8.30
C ASP A 346 -3.57 -12.58 9.31
N LEU A 347 -4.39 -11.65 8.82
CA LEU A 347 -5.15 -10.73 9.68
C LEU A 347 -6.05 -11.47 10.68
N THR A 348 -6.75 -12.53 10.25
CA THR A 348 -7.60 -13.35 11.11
C THR A 348 -6.84 -14.13 12.19
N TYR A 349 -5.58 -14.48 11.93
CA TYR A 349 -4.68 -15.02 12.94
C TYR A 349 -4.28 -13.96 13.97
N TRP A 350 -4.06 -12.70 13.53
CA TRP A 350 -3.56 -11.64 14.40
C TRP A 350 -4.63 -10.98 15.26
N ILE A 351 -5.85 -10.72 14.73
CA ILE A 351 -6.92 -10.02 15.45
C ILE A 351 -7.07 -10.56 16.89
N PRO A 352 -7.26 -11.88 17.13
CA PRO A 352 -7.42 -12.40 18.49
C PRO A 352 -6.14 -12.33 19.35
N LYS A 353 -4.97 -12.11 18.74
CA LYS A 353 -3.68 -12.01 19.42
C LYS A 353 -3.27 -10.57 19.75
N MET A 354 -4.02 -9.60 19.25
CA MET A 354 -3.85 -8.19 19.58
C MET A 354 -4.49 -7.88 20.93
N THR A 355 -3.87 -8.40 21.99
CA THR A 355 -4.30 -8.18 23.38
C THR A 355 -4.04 -6.73 23.82
N LYS A 356 -4.70 -6.26 24.87
CA LYS A 356 -4.49 -4.88 25.43
C LYS A 356 -3.02 -4.59 25.73
N ALA A 357 -2.25 -5.56 26.17
CA ALA A 357 -0.82 -5.39 26.45
C ALA A 357 0.03 -5.23 25.18
N ARG A 358 -0.47 -5.69 24.04
CA ARG A 358 0.24 -5.68 22.76
C ARG A 358 -0.18 -4.57 21.84
N MET A 359 -1.48 -4.27 21.75
CA MET A 359 -2.02 -3.31 20.79
C MET A 359 -1.79 -1.86 21.19
N TYR A 360 -1.68 -0.99 20.19
CA TYR A 360 -1.79 0.46 20.40
C TYR A 360 -3.22 0.81 20.82
N ILE A 361 -3.36 1.55 21.92
CA ILE A 361 -4.63 2.11 22.40
C ILE A 361 -4.40 3.61 22.57
N SER A 362 -5.14 4.41 21.80
CA SER A 362 -5.00 5.87 21.82
C SER A 362 -5.56 6.49 23.09
N ASP A 363 -4.95 7.58 23.54
CA ASP A 363 -5.51 8.49 24.53
C ASP A 363 -6.44 9.56 23.91
N GLY A 364 -6.48 9.66 22.57
CA GLY A 364 -7.31 10.59 21.80
C GLY A 364 -6.66 11.95 21.53
N ASP A 365 -5.43 12.19 21.96
CA ASP A 365 -4.68 13.44 21.77
C ASP A 365 -3.39 13.20 20.97
N ALA A 366 -3.39 13.62 19.70
CA ALA A 366 -2.22 13.47 18.82
C ALA A 366 -0.99 14.28 19.28
N SER A 367 -1.08 15.14 20.26
CA SER A 367 0.03 15.93 20.81
C SER A 367 0.78 15.22 21.94
N THR A 368 0.26 14.09 22.41
CA THR A 368 0.84 13.28 23.48
C THR A 368 1.25 11.89 23.00
N VAL A 369 2.04 11.20 23.81
CA VAL A 369 2.30 9.76 23.75
C VAL A 369 2.09 9.22 25.16
N VAL A 370 1.02 8.48 25.36
CA VAL A 370 0.61 8.00 26.71
C VAL A 370 0.85 6.49 26.81
N VAL A 371 1.58 6.09 27.84
CA VAL A 371 1.93 4.69 28.06
C VAL A 371 1.89 4.31 29.54
N PRO A 372 1.59 3.04 29.89
CA PRO A 372 1.85 2.52 31.22
C PRO A 372 3.34 2.69 31.58
N GLU A 373 3.63 3.01 32.85
CA GLU A 373 5.02 3.23 33.33
C GLU A 373 5.96 2.10 32.90
N ALA A 374 5.50 0.86 33.02
CA ALA A 374 6.28 -0.35 32.62
C ALA A 374 6.62 -0.41 31.11
N MET A 375 5.89 0.30 30.27
CA MET A 375 6.07 0.31 28.81
C MET A 375 6.91 1.51 28.32
N ALA A 376 7.22 2.47 29.19
CA ALA A 376 7.88 3.72 28.81
C ALA A 376 9.26 3.50 28.15
N THR A 377 9.96 2.42 28.49
CA THR A 377 11.25 2.05 27.88
C THR A 377 11.17 1.61 26.43
N LYS A 378 9.95 1.35 25.89
CA LYS A 378 9.74 1.05 24.48
C LYS A 378 9.76 2.31 23.62
N ILE A 379 9.57 3.50 24.20
CA ILE A 379 9.49 4.77 23.46
C ILE A 379 10.86 5.42 23.38
N ASP A 380 11.25 5.82 22.18
CA ASP A 380 12.43 6.62 21.90
C ASP A 380 12.10 8.11 22.03
N ALA A 381 12.61 8.76 23.06
CA ALA A 381 12.38 10.19 23.30
C ALA A 381 12.84 11.09 22.12
N GLY A 382 13.83 10.64 21.33
CA GLY A 382 14.30 11.35 20.16
C GLY A 382 13.33 11.30 18.96
N LYS A 383 12.36 10.38 18.98
CA LYS A 383 11.35 10.20 17.91
C LYS A 383 9.98 10.83 18.26
N LEU A 384 9.87 11.53 19.38
CA LEU A 384 8.60 12.12 19.80
C LEU A 384 8.15 13.33 18.95
N ASN A 385 9.03 13.94 18.17
CA ASN A 385 8.72 15.06 17.29
C ASN A 385 7.98 16.22 18.00
N GLY A 386 8.41 16.55 19.24
CA GLY A 386 7.81 17.60 20.06
C GLY A 386 6.58 17.18 20.87
N LYS A 387 6.11 15.96 20.77
CA LYS A 387 5.00 15.42 21.56
C LYS A 387 5.43 15.17 23.02
N LYS A 388 4.47 15.26 23.92
CA LYS A 388 4.71 15.03 25.35
C LYS A 388 4.55 13.54 25.70
N LEU A 389 5.59 12.92 26.24
CA LEU A 389 5.47 11.57 26.82
C LEU A 389 4.80 11.66 28.21
N ILE A 390 3.70 10.95 28.39
CA ILE A 390 2.98 10.81 29.65
C ILE A 390 3.03 9.34 30.07
N LYS A 391 3.33 9.12 31.34
CA LYS A 391 3.40 7.79 31.95
C LYS A 391 2.40 7.72 33.10
N TYR A 392 1.72 6.59 33.26
CA TYR A 392 0.72 6.39 34.32
C TYR A 392 0.77 4.99 34.92
#